data_1de5c55eb111840adc1817c19fcd689a
#
_entry.id   1de5c55eb111840adc1817c19fcd689a
#
_cell.length_a   1.000
_cell.length_b   1.000
_cell.length_c   1.000
_cell.angle_alpha   90.00
_cell.angle_beta   90.00
_cell.angle_gamma   90.00
#
_symmetry.space_group_name_H-M   'P 1'
#
loop_
_entity.id
_entity.type
_entity.pdbx_description
1 polymer ?
#
loop_
_entity_poly.entity_id
_entity_poly.type
_entity_poly.pdbx_seq_one_letter_code
_entity_poly.pdbx_strand_id
1 'polypeptide(L)'
;MKKAMKQSKLIAILNGISIVALILMILLLAAYSNVNQKLSKDNESRFDLTYNANRFMNGSAYLTNEVRAYAATGDQVHYDNYFNEINNLKNRDLGVAAMQEIGITNEEQAMIDEMSALSNNLVPLEENAMANVQEGRLQEALDYVYGKDYSTAITQINAIKEQFLATLDTRTKEDIQKLNQRSTFIRLLIILSMVLVGCIQLIVMYVTRKRILKPIIAVRDQMSEISTGNLSADFALESDTSEIGMLVDSIHETKNELKKYIHDIDSKLAQMAAGKMDLTIDNNYLGEFLPIQNALSQILDSLNYALLQINQTAGLVSDESEQVASDAQILSNGATEQASAIEELSASIQELSGQVKSTSQDADDARKSSIDLAGKLQACSKKMEELTSAMEDISQSSQQ
;
A
#
# COMPACT_ATOMS: atom_id res chain seq x y z
N MET A 1 28.88 -25.01 30.23
CA MET A 1 28.31 -24.30 29.05
C MET A 1 27.22 -23.29 29.48
N LYS A 2 27.33 -22.07 29.05
CA LYS A 2 26.25 -21.07 29.23
C LYS A 2 25.03 -21.49 28.43
N LYS A 3 23.83 -21.41 29.01
CA LYS A 3 22.58 -21.78 28.32
C LYS A 3 22.22 -20.68 27.33
N ALA A 4 22.37 -20.94 26.04
CA ALA A 4 22.03 -20.02 24.95
C ALA A 4 20.93 -20.60 24.04
N MET A 5 20.16 -19.77 23.42
CA MET A 5 19.16 -20.20 22.46
C MET A 5 19.82 -20.63 21.15
N LYS A 6 19.37 -21.74 20.57
CA LYS A 6 19.82 -22.21 19.26
C LYS A 6 19.64 -21.12 18.22
N GLN A 7 20.64 -20.93 17.39
CA GLN A 7 20.66 -19.83 16.39
C GLN A 7 19.66 -20.07 15.29
N SER A 8 19.50 -21.32 14.86
CA SER A 8 18.44 -21.72 13.92
C SER A 8 17.04 -21.33 14.44
N LYS A 9 16.77 -21.55 15.74
CA LYS A 9 15.51 -21.17 16.37
C LYS A 9 15.34 -19.66 16.45
N LEU A 10 16.40 -18.94 16.80
CA LEU A 10 16.38 -17.47 16.85
C LEU A 10 16.08 -16.88 15.47
N ILE A 11 16.76 -17.35 14.43
CA ILE A 11 16.53 -16.91 13.04
C ILE A 11 15.13 -17.25 12.58
N ALA A 12 14.66 -18.47 12.87
CA ALA A 12 13.30 -18.88 12.51
C ALA A 12 12.23 -17.98 13.15
N ILE A 13 12.41 -17.61 14.41
CA ILE A 13 11.50 -16.67 15.10
C ILE A 13 11.55 -15.29 14.45
N LEU A 14 12.73 -14.74 14.20
CA LEU A 14 12.90 -13.42 13.62
C LEU A 14 12.33 -13.37 12.19
N ASN A 15 12.59 -14.40 11.38
CA ASN A 15 12.02 -14.51 10.05
C ASN A 15 10.49 -14.71 10.08
N GLY A 16 9.99 -15.49 11.04
CA GLY A 16 8.55 -15.65 11.25
C GLY A 16 7.87 -14.31 11.56
N ILE A 17 8.44 -13.51 12.46
CA ILE A 17 7.95 -12.16 12.78
C ILE A 17 7.98 -11.27 11.52
N SER A 18 9.06 -11.34 10.73
CA SER A 18 9.18 -10.57 9.49
C SER A 18 8.11 -10.95 8.47
N ILE A 19 7.85 -12.25 8.30
CA ILE A 19 6.82 -12.74 7.38
C ILE A 19 5.43 -12.28 7.83
N VAL A 20 5.13 -12.37 9.12
CA VAL A 20 3.85 -11.88 9.66
C VAL A 20 3.68 -10.38 9.43
N ALA A 21 4.73 -9.60 9.64
CA ALA A 21 4.72 -8.16 9.39
C ALA A 21 4.51 -7.83 7.89
N LEU A 22 5.12 -8.61 6.99
CA LEU A 22 4.91 -8.47 5.54
C LEU A 22 3.48 -8.83 5.12
N ILE A 23 2.92 -9.90 5.68
CA ILE A 23 1.52 -10.28 5.42
C ILE A 23 0.57 -9.17 5.89
N LEU A 24 0.81 -8.61 7.08
CA LEU A 24 0.04 -7.49 7.58
C LEU A 24 0.10 -6.28 6.64
N MET A 25 1.29 -5.96 6.13
CA MET A 25 1.49 -4.88 5.17
C MET A 25 0.70 -5.11 3.87
N ILE A 26 0.70 -6.35 3.35
CA ILE A 26 -0.08 -6.72 2.14
C ILE A 26 -1.59 -6.54 2.40
N LEU A 27 -2.07 -6.94 3.55
CA LEU A 27 -3.48 -6.75 3.92
C LEU A 27 -3.86 -5.27 4.02
N LEU A 28 -2.97 -4.44 4.58
CA LEU A 28 -3.16 -2.99 4.63
C LEU A 28 -3.16 -2.37 3.23
N LEU A 29 -2.30 -2.83 2.31
CA LEU A 29 -2.28 -2.38 0.92
C LEU A 29 -3.56 -2.76 0.18
N ALA A 30 -4.09 -3.96 0.39
CA ALA A 30 -5.36 -4.39 -0.17
C ALA A 30 -6.53 -3.54 0.37
N ALA A 31 -6.55 -3.27 1.68
CA ALA A 31 -7.55 -2.38 2.29
C ALA A 31 -7.45 -0.95 1.75
N TYR A 32 -6.24 -0.43 1.57
CA TYR A 32 -6.00 0.88 0.95
C TYR A 32 -6.52 0.94 -0.49
N SER A 33 -6.22 -0.09 -1.29
CA SER A 33 -6.70 -0.19 -2.67
C SER A 33 -8.23 -0.16 -2.74
N ASN A 34 -8.91 -0.92 -1.88
CA ASN A 34 -10.37 -0.96 -1.82
C ASN A 34 -10.97 0.41 -1.46
N VAL A 35 -10.39 1.10 -0.45
CA VAL A 35 -10.87 2.44 -0.06
C VAL A 35 -10.64 3.44 -1.18
N ASN A 36 -9.50 3.36 -1.86
CA ASN A 36 -9.16 4.28 -2.94
C ASN A 36 -10.04 4.06 -4.19
N GLN A 37 -10.37 2.81 -4.52
CA GLN A 37 -11.36 2.50 -5.56
C GLN A 37 -12.74 3.05 -5.23
N LYS A 38 -13.16 2.90 -3.97
CA LYS A 38 -14.44 3.47 -3.52
C LYS A 38 -14.42 4.99 -3.59
N LEU A 39 -13.34 5.63 -3.15
CA LEU A 39 -13.15 7.08 -3.25
C LEU A 39 -13.25 7.57 -4.69
N SER A 40 -12.62 6.86 -5.63
CA SER A 40 -12.72 7.19 -7.06
C SER A 40 -14.15 7.09 -7.57
N LYS A 41 -14.83 6.01 -7.23
CA LYS A 41 -16.22 5.79 -7.62
C LYS A 41 -17.17 6.83 -7.02
N ASP A 42 -17.01 7.17 -5.75
CA ASP A 42 -17.86 8.16 -5.08
C ASP A 42 -17.61 9.59 -5.63
N ASN A 43 -16.36 9.90 -6.05
CA ASN A 43 -16.07 11.14 -6.75
C ASN A 43 -16.75 11.20 -8.13
N GLU A 44 -16.73 10.12 -8.89
CA GLU A 44 -17.43 9.98 -10.17
C GLU A 44 -18.95 10.11 -9.96
N SER A 45 -19.48 9.38 -9.02
CA SER A 45 -20.91 9.46 -8.65
C SER A 45 -21.33 10.86 -8.25
N ARG A 46 -20.50 11.59 -7.49
CA ARG A 46 -20.76 12.99 -7.15
C ARG A 46 -20.83 13.88 -8.38
N PHE A 47 -19.89 13.70 -9.31
CA PHE A 47 -19.90 14.45 -10.56
C PHE A 47 -21.18 14.16 -11.36
N ASP A 48 -21.52 12.89 -11.53
CA ASP A 48 -22.67 12.46 -12.30
C ASP A 48 -23.99 12.89 -11.65
N LEU A 49 -24.10 12.80 -10.32
CA LEU A 49 -25.25 13.32 -9.59
C LEU A 49 -25.42 14.83 -9.80
N THR A 50 -24.33 15.58 -9.67
CA THR A 50 -24.36 17.04 -9.87
C THR A 50 -24.72 17.40 -11.32
N TYR A 51 -24.15 16.68 -12.28
CA TYR A 51 -24.47 16.87 -13.69
C TYR A 51 -25.94 16.61 -13.99
N ASN A 52 -26.48 15.48 -13.52
CA ASN A 52 -27.88 15.12 -13.77
C ASN A 52 -28.87 15.97 -12.97
N ALA A 53 -28.50 16.41 -11.78
CA ALA A 53 -29.25 17.42 -11.03
C ALA A 53 -29.38 18.71 -11.83
N ASN A 54 -28.29 19.22 -12.38
CA ASN A 54 -28.30 20.40 -13.25
C ASN A 54 -29.09 20.15 -14.54
N ARG A 55 -28.99 18.95 -15.12
CA ARG A 55 -29.76 18.56 -16.30
C ARG A 55 -31.26 18.63 -16.03
N PHE A 56 -31.72 18.06 -14.91
CA PHE A 56 -33.11 18.16 -14.48
C PHE A 56 -33.56 19.61 -14.29
N MET A 57 -32.74 20.39 -13.58
CA MET A 57 -33.02 21.80 -13.27
C MET A 57 -33.05 22.66 -14.54
N ASN A 58 -32.09 22.47 -15.41
CA ASN A 58 -32.02 23.21 -16.68
C ASN A 58 -33.18 22.85 -17.61
N GLY A 59 -33.59 21.58 -17.67
CA GLY A 59 -34.78 21.16 -18.41
C GLY A 59 -36.04 21.84 -17.94
N SER A 60 -36.21 21.93 -16.61
CA SER A 60 -37.36 22.65 -16.01
C SER A 60 -37.32 24.16 -16.29
N ALA A 61 -36.13 24.77 -16.13
CA ALA A 61 -35.95 26.21 -16.42
C ALA A 61 -36.15 26.50 -17.90
N TYR A 62 -35.72 25.60 -18.77
CA TYR A 62 -35.86 25.72 -20.22
C TYR A 62 -37.36 25.76 -20.60
N LEU A 63 -38.18 24.83 -20.08
CA LEU A 63 -39.62 24.84 -20.34
C LEU A 63 -40.24 26.16 -19.89
N THR A 64 -39.93 26.64 -18.70
CA THR A 64 -40.41 27.94 -18.19
C THR A 64 -40.00 29.10 -19.10
N ASN A 65 -38.77 29.10 -19.59
CA ASN A 65 -38.29 30.17 -20.48
C ASN A 65 -38.96 30.13 -21.85
N GLU A 66 -39.11 28.94 -22.41
CA GLU A 66 -39.74 28.78 -23.75
C GLU A 66 -41.22 29.18 -23.72
N VAL A 67 -41.97 28.77 -22.68
CA VAL A 67 -43.39 29.18 -22.57
C VAL A 67 -43.53 30.68 -22.37
N ARG A 68 -42.67 31.30 -21.57
CA ARG A 68 -42.64 32.75 -21.36
C ARG A 68 -42.28 33.51 -22.63
N ALA A 69 -41.27 33.03 -23.37
CA ALA A 69 -40.85 33.59 -24.65
C ALA A 69 -41.99 33.48 -25.68
N TYR A 70 -42.69 32.33 -25.70
CA TYR A 70 -43.84 32.15 -26.59
C TYR A 70 -44.97 33.10 -26.23
N ALA A 71 -45.29 33.20 -24.95
CA ALA A 71 -46.33 34.13 -24.45
C ALA A 71 -46.03 35.59 -24.77
N ALA A 72 -44.72 35.95 -24.75
CA ALA A 72 -44.28 37.33 -25.02
C ALA A 72 -44.19 37.65 -26.53
N THR A 73 -43.81 36.72 -27.34
CA THR A 73 -43.45 36.96 -28.77
C THR A 73 -44.46 36.39 -29.74
N GLY A 74 -45.16 35.31 -29.40
CA GLY A 74 -45.95 34.53 -30.31
C GLY A 74 -45.11 33.72 -31.32
N ASP A 75 -43.79 33.68 -31.18
CA ASP A 75 -42.89 32.98 -32.12
C ASP A 75 -43.03 31.47 -31.92
N GLN A 76 -43.44 30.78 -32.98
CA GLN A 76 -43.64 29.33 -33.05
C GLN A 76 -42.41 28.53 -32.62
N VAL A 77 -41.22 29.07 -32.80
CA VAL A 77 -40.00 28.39 -32.45
C VAL A 77 -39.96 28.05 -30.95
N HIS A 78 -40.48 28.92 -30.11
CA HIS A 78 -40.55 28.69 -28.66
C HIS A 78 -41.54 27.60 -28.26
N TYR A 79 -42.69 27.57 -28.96
CA TYR A 79 -43.66 26.49 -28.82
C TYR A 79 -43.05 25.14 -29.21
N ASP A 80 -42.41 25.09 -30.37
CA ASP A 80 -41.76 23.85 -30.85
C ASP A 80 -40.65 23.40 -29.91
N ASN A 81 -39.84 24.31 -29.40
CA ASN A 81 -38.80 24.05 -28.44
C ASN A 81 -39.34 23.48 -27.13
N TYR A 82 -40.43 24.05 -26.61
CA TYR A 82 -41.11 23.56 -25.38
C TYR A 82 -41.52 22.10 -25.56
N PHE A 83 -42.23 21.78 -26.64
CA PHE A 83 -42.68 20.41 -26.89
C PHE A 83 -41.52 19.47 -27.32
N ASN A 84 -40.44 19.98 -27.90
CA ASN A 84 -39.28 19.20 -28.18
C ASN A 84 -38.58 18.76 -26.87
N GLU A 85 -38.54 19.62 -25.88
CA GLU A 85 -38.00 19.23 -24.55
C GLU A 85 -38.86 18.13 -23.92
N ILE A 86 -40.18 18.26 -23.95
CA ILE A 86 -41.10 17.29 -23.36
C ILE A 86 -41.08 15.94 -24.06
N ASN A 87 -41.10 15.95 -25.39
CA ASN A 87 -41.33 14.73 -26.16
C ASN A 87 -40.06 14.01 -26.58
N ASN A 88 -38.98 14.76 -26.86
CA ASN A 88 -37.75 14.23 -27.47
C ASN A 88 -36.56 14.30 -26.52
N LEU A 89 -36.21 15.47 -26.02
CA LEU A 89 -35.00 15.67 -25.18
C LEU A 89 -35.16 15.11 -23.80
N LYS A 90 -36.30 15.31 -23.17
CA LYS A 90 -36.71 14.76 -21.85
C LYS A 90 -35.64 14.94 -20.78
N ASN A 91 -34.95 16.08 -20.79
CA ASN A 91 -33.82 16.34 -19.89
C ASN A 91 -34.22 16.23 -18.41
N ARG A 92 -35.44 16.63 -18.05
CA ARG A 92 -35.98 16.44 -16.71
C ARG A 92 -36.04 14.97 -16.31
N ASP A 93 -36.72 14.16 -17.12
CA ASP A 93 -36.96 12.75 -16.80
C ASP A 93 -35.67 11.95 -16.79
N LEU A 94 -34.82 12.22 -17.81
CA LEU A 94 -33.51 11.58 -17.91
C LEU A 94 -32.56 11.98 -16.78
N GLY A 95 -32.64 13.24 -16.35
CA GLY A 95 -31.87 13.71 -15.19
C GLY A 95 -32.30 13.01 -13.90
N VAL A 96 -33.60 12.90 -13.66
CA VAL A 96 -34.14 12.20 -12.48
C VAL A 96 -33.80 10.71 -12.54
N ALA A 97 -34.05 10.03 -13.66
CA ALA A 97 -33.79 8.61 -13.83
C ALA A 97 -32.28 8.28 -13.58
N ALA A 98 -31.39 9.09 -14.15
CA ALA A 98 -29.95 8.90 -13.94
C ALA A 98 -29.54 9.13 -12.47
N MET A 99 -30.09 10.11 -11.80
CA MET A 99 -29.83 10.33 -10.37
C MET A 99 -30.33 9.16 -9.50
N GLN A 100 -31.48 8.59 -9.82
CA GLN A 100 -32.04 7.41 -9.15
C GLN A 100 -31.15 6.18 -9.36
N GLU A 101 -30.63 5.98 -10.58
CA GLU A 101 -29.71 4.88 -10.91
C GLU A 101 -28.38 4.98 -10.14
N ILE A 102 -27.82 6.19 -10.01
CA ILE A 102 -26.59 6.44 -9.25
C ILE A 102 -26.85 6.24 -7.75
N GLY A 103 -28.01 6.62 -7.27
CA GLY A 103 -28.46 6.51 -5.87
C GLY A 103 -28.58 7.87 -5.20
N ILE A 104 -29.81 8.29 -5.02
CA ILE A 104 -30.20 9.45 -4.21
C ILE A 104 -30.90 8.98 -2.92
N THR A 105 -30.86 9.83 -1.90
CA THR A 105 -31.54 9.56 -0.63
C THR A 105 -33.06 9.77 -0.76
N ASN A 106 -33.79 9.20 0.19
CA ASN A 106 -35.25 9.45 0.26
C ASN A 106 -35.58 10.94 0.43
N GLU A 107 -34.74 11.69 1.13
CA GLU A 107 -34.89 13.15 1.31
C GLU A 107 -34.66 13.89 -0.02
N GLU A 108 -33.60 13.53 -0.74
CA GLU A 108 -33.28 14.06 -2.08
C GLU A 108 -34.42 13.73 -3.07
N GLN A 109 -34.89 12.48 -3.04
CA GLN A 109 -36.04 12.07 -3.86
C GLN A 109 -37.31 12.88 -3.53
N ALA A 110 -37.61 13.09 -2.25
CA ALA A 110 -38.76 13.88 -1.84
C ALA A 110 -38.68 15.33 -2.36
N MET A 111 -37.49 15.95 -2.36
CA MET A 111 -37.32 17.29 -2.95
C MET A 111 -37.53 17.29 -4.47
N ILE A 112 -37.06 16.25 -5.18
CA ILE A 112 -37.30 16.09 -6.61
C ILE A 112 -38.80 15.93 -6.89
N ASP A 113 -39.48 15.10 -6.10
CA ASP A 113 -40.90 14.84 -6.24
C ASP A 113 -41.71 16.12 -5.98
N GLU A 114 -41.35 16.91 -4.97
CA GLU A 114 -41.96 18.18 -4.65
C GLU A 114 -41.74 19.21 -5.78
N MET A 115 -40.48 19.36 -6.27
CA MET A 115 -40.20 20.21 -7.43
C MET A 115 -40.98 19.77 -8.68
N SER A 116 -41.06 18.46 -8.89
CA SER A 116 -41.81 17.89 -10.03
C SER A 116 -43.31 18.16 -9.89
N ALA A 117 -43.88 18.01 -8.69
CA ALA A 117 -45.28 18.31 -8.43
C ALA A 117 -45.57 19.79 -8.66
N LEU A 118 -44.76 20.69 -8.10
CA LEU A 118 -44.90 22.14 -8.33
C LEU A 118 -44.80 22.49 -9.81
N SER A 119 -43.82 21.90 -10.53
CA SER A 119 -43.65 22.12 -11.98
C SER A 119 -44.83 21.57 -12.78
N ASN A 120 -45.35 20.40 -12.42
CA ASN A 120 -46.54 19.83 -13.08
C ASN A 120 -47.82 20.66 -12.83
N ASN A 121 -47.90 21.32 -11.69
CA ASN A 121 -49.01 22.25 -11.41
C ASN A 121 -48.93 23.51 -12.28
N LEU A 122 -47.79 23.85 -12.88
CA LEU A 122 -47.67 24.94 -13.84
C LEU A 122 -48.15 24.56 -15.24
N VAL A 123 -48.17 23.29 -15.61
CA VAL A 123 -48.56 22.84 -16.95
C VAL A 123 -49.93 23.37 -17.38
N PRO A 124 -51.00 23.34 -16.58
CA PRO A 124 -52.28 23.92 -16.99
C PRO A 124 -52.20 25.43 -17.25
N LEU A 125 -51.37 26.17 -16.51
CA LEU A 125 -51.14 27.59 -16.75
C LEU A 125 -50.37 27.83 -18.06
N GLU A 126 -49.39 27.01 -18.29
CA GLU A 126 -48.58 27.05 -19.50
C GLU A 126 -49.40 26.69 -20.76
N GLU A 127 -50.23 25.64 -20.66
CA GLU A 127 -51.16 25.27 -21.73
C GLU A 127 -52.17 26.39 -22.03
N ASN A 128 -52.72 27.01 -20.99
CA ASN A 128 -53.64 28.15 -21.14
C ASN A 128 -52.94 29.37 -21.73
N ALA A 129 -51.71 29.64 -21.32
CA ALA A 129 -50.89 30.69 -21.94
C ALA A 129 -50.68 30.43 -23.44
N MET A 130 -50.26 29.22 -23.80
CA MET A 130 -50.01 28.82 -25.17
C MET A 130 -51.30 28.90 -26.04
N ALA A 131 -52.43 28.48 -25.50
CA ALA A 131 -53.71 28.58 -26.16
C ALA A 131 -54.09 30.06 -26.43
N ASN A 132 -53.88 30.91 -25.44
CA ASN A 132 -54.14 32.36 -25.62
C ASN A 132 -53.24 33.00 -26.66
N VAL A 133 -52.00 32.58 -26.76
CA VAL A 133 -51.11 33.04 -27.86
C VAL A 133 -51.69 32.64 -29.22
N GLN A 134 -52.13 31.37 -29.36
CA GLN A 134 -52.74 30.89 -30.62
C GLN A 134 -53.98 31.62 -30.99
N GLU A 135 -54.74 32.13 -30.00
CA GLU A 135 -55.93 32.95 -30.23
C GLU A 135 -55.64 34.45 -30.34
N GLY A 136 -54.34 34.84 -30.34
CA GLY A 136 -53.93 36.24 -30.50
C GLY A 136 -54.04 37.09 -29.21
N ARG A 137 -54.31 36.46 -28.08
CA ARG A 137 -54.48 37.14 -26.76
C ARG A 137 -53.18 37.13 -25.96
N LEU A 138 -52.15 37.80 -26.50
CA LEU A 138 -50.81 37.79 -25.90
C LEU A 138 -50.80 38.33 -24.43
N GLN A 139 -51.58 39.36 -24.12
CA GLN A 139 -51.60 39.93 -22.77
C GLN A 139 -52.13 38.91 -21.77
N GLU A 140 -53.20 38.19 -22.14
CA GLU A 140 -53.75 37.14 -21.25
C GLU A 140 -52.80 35.99 -21.08
N ALA A 141 -52.05 35.64 -22.15
CA ALA A 141 -50.98 34.63 -22.11
C ALA A 141 -49.89 35.03 -21.12
N LEU A 142 -49.43 36.28 -21.12
CA LEU A 142 -48.47 36.81 -20.20
C LEU A 142 -48.98 36.76 -18.73
N ASP A 143 -50.25 37.07 -18.51
CA ASP A 143 -50.86 37.02 -17.19
C ASP A 143 -50.82 35.62 -16.56
N TYR A 144 -50.88 34.54 -17.35
CA TYR A 144 -50.70 33.18 -16.88
C TYR A 144 -49.24 32.89 -16.46
N VAL A 145 -48.25 33.20 -17.28
CA VAL A 145 -46.83 32.80 -17.06
C VAL A 145 -46.03 33.80 -16.23
N TYR A 146 -46.55 35.00 -15.98
CA TYR A 146 -46.00 36.02 -15.08
C TYR A 146 -46.92 36.34 -13.89
N GLY A 147 -48.07 35.72 -13.85
CA GLY A 147 -49.04 35.88 -12.73
C GLY A 147 -48.45 35.45 -11.39
N LYS A 148 -49.14 35.88 -10.33
CA LYS A 148 -48.68 35.65 -8.96
C LYS A 148 -48.50 34.15 -8.64
N ASP A 149 -49.42 33.32 -9.09
CA ASP A 149 -49.43 31.88 -8.78
C ASP A 149 -48.23 31.20 -9.48
N TYR A 150 -48.01 31.52 -10.76
CA TYR A 150 -46.87 31.03 -11.53
C TYR A 150 -45.54 31.49 -10.91
N SER A 151 -45.42 32.76 -10.60
CA SER A 151 -44.23 33.35 -10.02
C SER A 151 -43.95 32.79 -8.61
N THR A 152 -44.97 32.53 -7.82
CA THR A 152 -44.84 31.90 -6.51
C THR A 152 -44.32 30.46 -6.64
N ALA A 153 -44.90 29.67 -7.55
CA ALA A 153 -44.46 28.30 -7.78
C ALA A 153 -43.01 28.25 -8.26
N ILE A 154 -42.61 29.11 -9.20
CA ILE A 154 -41.20 29.20 -9.64
C ILE A 154 -40.27 29.59 -8.50
N THR A 155 -40.70 30.50 -7.61
CA THR A 155 -39.91 30.87 -6.44
C THR A 155 -39.75 29.70 -5.47
N GLN A 156 -40.80 28.91 -5.25
CA GLN A 156 -40.72 27.71 -4.43
C GLN A 156 -39.86 26.63 -5.05
N ILE A 157 -40.00 26.36 -6.36
CA ILE A 157 -39.14 25.43 -7.10
C ILE A 157 -37.67 25.83 -6.95
N ASN A 158 -37.36 27.12 -7.12
CA ASN A 158 -35.99 27.60 -6.98
C ASN A 158 -35.45 27.45 -5.55
N ALA A 159 -36.29 27.69 -4.54
CA ALA A 159 -35.90 27.50 -3.13
C ALA A 159 -35.58 26.02 -2.83
N ILE A 160 -36.45 25.09 -3.29
CA ILE A 160 -36.22 23.65 -3.13
C ILE A 160 -35.01 23.19 -3.93
N LYS A 161 -34.82 23.74 -5.13
CA LYS A 161 -33.64 23.50 -5.95
C LYS A 161 -32.34 23.83 -5.20
N GLU A 162 -32.25 25.03 -4.64
CA GLU A 162 -31.06 25.44 -3.88
C GLU A 162 -30.82 24.52 -2.66
N GLN A 163 -31.91 24.17 -1.96
CA GLN A 163 -31.84 23.24 -0.83
C GLN A 163 -31.38 21.85 -1.28
N PHE A 164 -31.96 21.32 -2.36
CA PHE A 164 -31.57 20.03 -2.93
C PHE A 164 -30.07 20.00 -3.31
N LEU A 165 -29.60 21.01 -4.05
CA LEU A 165 -28.20 21.09 -4.46
C LEU A 165 -27.25 21.19 -3.26
N ALA A 166 -27.65 21.98 -2.23
CA ALA A 166 -26.87 22.10 -1.01
C ALA A 166 -26.83 20.77 -0.22
N THR A 167 -27.97 20.08 -0.11
CA THR A 167 -28.06 18.76 0.56
C THR A 167 -27.20 17.74 -0.18
N LEU A 168 -27.33 17.66 -1.50
CA LEU A 168 -26.56 16.74 -2.35
C LEU A 168 -25.06 17.01 -2.23
N ASP A 169 -24.63 18.28 -2.33
CA ASP A 169 -23.20 18.65 -2.21
C ASP A 169 -22.67 18.34 -0.83
N THR A 170 -23.42 18.68 0.22
CA THR A 170 -23.00 18.44 1.60
C THR A 170 -22.82 16.95 1.86
N ARG A 171 -23.83 16.13 1.55
CA ARG A 171 -23.78 14.67 1.73
C ARG A 171 -22.61 14.04 0.97
N THR A 172 -22.54 14.31 -0.33
CA THR A 172 -21.51 13.71 -1.18
C THR A 172 -20.11 14.14 -0.78
N LYS A 173 -19.95 15.39 -0.33
CA LYS A 173 -18.69 15.93 0.17
C LYS A 173 -18.28 15.30 1.50
N GLU A 174 -19.22 15.12 2.43
CA GLU A 174 -18.97 14.42 3.69
C GLU A 174 -18.54 12.98 3.48
N ASP A 175 -19.20 12.25 2.58
CA ASP A 175 -18.86 10.86 2.29
C ASP A 175 -17.46 10.74 1.68
N ILE A 176 -17.11 11.60 0.75
CA ILE A 176 -15.77 11.71 0.19
C ILE A 176 -14.73 12.07 1.28
N GLN A 177 -15.08 13.00 2.17
CA GLN A 177 -14.18 13.40 3.26
C GLN A 177 -13.95 12.26 4.26
N LYS A 178 -14.98 11.48 4.63
CA LYS A 178 -14.85 10.28 5.46
C LYS A 178 -13.93 9.23 4.80
N LEU A 179 -14.11 9.00 3.50
CA LEU A 179 -13.25 8.07 2.76
C LEU A 179 -11.79 8.57 2.66
N ASN A 180 -11.59 9.86 2.44
CA ASN A 180 -10.26 10.48 2.44
C ASN A 180 -9.57 10.34 3.78
N GLN A 181 -10.28 10.55 4.89
CA GLN A 181 -9.73 10.35 6.23
C GLN A 181 -9.33 8.89 6.46
N ARG A 182 -10.19 7.94 6.05
CA ARG A 182 -9.88 6.50 6.12
C ARG A 182 -8.66 6.14 5.26
N SER A 183 -8.60 6.64 4.05
CA SER A 183 -7.45 6.45 3.13
C SER A 183 -6.16 6.98 3.76
N THR A 184 -6.20 8.19 4.32
CA THR A 184 -5.05 8.80 4.99
C THR A 184 -4.61 8.00 6.22
N PHE A 185 -5.56 7.53 7.03
CA PHE A 185 -5.25 6.70 8.19
C PHE A 185 -4.59 5.37 7.79
N ILE A 186 -5.16 4.66 6.80
CA ILE A 186 -4.57 3.40 6.32
C ILE A 186 -3.18 3.66 5.72
N ARG A 187 -2.98 4.76 5.00
CA ARG A 187 -1.67 5.16 4.46
C ARG A 187 -0.63 5.37 5.57
N LEU A 188 -1.01 6.02 6.67
CA LEU A 188 -0.14 6.18 7.84
C LEU A 188 0.24 4.83 8.45
N LEU A 189 -0.73 3.90 8.57
CA LEU A 189 -0.47 2.54 9.06
C LEU A 189 0.48 1.77 8.12
N ILE A 190 0.36 1.94 6.81
CA ILE A 190 1.27 1.34 5.83
C ILE A 190 2.69 1.88 6.02
N ILE A 191 2.84 3.20 6.16
CA ILE A 191 4.16 3.82 6.40
C ILE A 191 4.76 3.31 7.70
N LEU A 192 3.97 3.26 8.78
CA LEU A 192 4.42 2.74 10.07
C LEU A 192 4.83 1.27 9.98
N SER A 193 4.04 0.43 9.31
CA SER A 193 4.36 -0.99 9.10
C SER A 193 5.62 -1.17 8.25
N MET A 194 5.86 -0.31 7.26
CA MET A 194 7.06 -0.32 6.44
C MET A 194 8.31 0.02 7.26
N VAL A 195 8.23 1.04 8.12
CA VAL A 195 9.32 1.40 9.03
C VAL A 195 9.59 0.24 10.00
N LEU A 196 8.53 -0.36 10.54
CA LEU A 196 8.65 -1.51 11.44
C LEU A 196 9.36 -2.69 10.76
N VAL A 197 8.95 -3.04 9.54
CA VAL A 197 9.62 -4.09 8.74
C VAL A 197 11.08 -3.75 8.52
N GLY A 198 11.39 -2.51 8.15
CA GLY A 198 12.77 -2.04 7.99
C GLY A 198 13.60 -2.19 9.27
N CYS A 199 13.05 -1.81 10.42
CA CYS A 199 13.71 -1.98 11.72
C CYS A 199 13.93 -3.46 12.05
N ILE A 200 12.94 -4.33 11.81
CA ILE A 200 13.08 -5.77 12.02
C ILE A 200 14.22 -6.32 11.14
N GLN A 201 14.29 -5.92 9.87
CA GLN A 201 15.34 -6.38 8.95
C GLN A 201 16.74 -5.92 9.38
N LEU A 202 16.86 -4.70 9.89
CA LEU A 202 18.12 -4.21 10.44
C LEU A 202 18.53 -5.02 11.69
N ILE A 203 17.59 -5.36 12.56
CA ILE A 203 17.84 -6.22 13.74
C ILE A 203 18.27 -7.62 13.27
N VAL A 204 17.56 -8.21 12.30
CA VAL A 204 17.93 -9.53 11.74
C VAL A 204 19.33 -9.49 11.18
N MET A 205 19.67 -8.48 10.39
CA MET A 205 20.99 -8.30 9.82
C MET A 205 22.07 -8.15 10.91
N TYR A 206 21.83 -7.34 11.93
CA TYR A 206 22.75 -7.14 13.03
C TYR A 206 22.97 -8.45 13.83
N VAL A 207 21.89 -9.15 14.16
CA VAL A 207 21.93 -10.41 14.92
C VAL A 207 22.66 -11.48 14.08
N THR A 208 22.33 -11.63 12.82
CA THR A 208 22.98 -12.58 11.91
C THR A 208 24.48 -12.29 11.81
N ARG A 209 24.84 -11.02 11.62
CA ARG A 209 26.26 -10.63 11.55
C ARG A 209 27.01 -10.90 12.85
N LYS A 210 26.39 -10.58 14.01
CA LYS A 210 27.07 -10.70 15.32
C LYS A 210 27.05 -12.12 15.86
N ARG A 211 25.96 -12.85 15.70
CA ARG A 211 25.74 -14.16 16.33
C ARG A 211 26.10 -15.34 15.44
N ILE A 212 26.21 -15.10 14.13
CA ILE A 212 26.50 -16.17 13.17
C ILE A 212 27.78 -15.88 12.40
N LEU A 213 27.79 -14.79 11.65
CA LEU A 213 28.87 -14.51 10.71
C LEU A 213 30.22 -14.30 11.43
N LYS A 214 30.25 -13.48 12.48
CA LYS A 214 31.48 -13.23 13.25
C LYS A 214 32.00 -14.50 13.93
N PRO A 215 31.20 -15.29 14.67
CA PRO A 215 31.68 -16.54 15.24
C PRO A 215 32.13 -17.57 14.19
N ILE A 216 31.43 -17.70 13.06
CA ILE A 216 31.86 -18.61 11.98
C ILE A 216 33.20 -18.18 11.41
N ILE A 217 33.42 -16.88 11.20
CA ILE A 217 34.72 -16.36 10.78
C ILE A 217 35.79 -16.71 11.82
N ALA A 218 35.55 -16.51 13.09
CA ALA A 218 36.46 -16.84 14.14
C ALA A 218 36.74 -18.35 14.23
N VAL A 219 35.74 -19.19 14.02
CA VAL A 219 35.90 -20.65 13.88
C VAL A 219 36.79 -20.98 12.68
N ARG A 220 36.52 -20.36 11.52
CA ARG A 220 37.37 -20.53 10.32
C ARG A 220 38.80 -20.17 10.61
N ASP A 221 39.05 -19.02 11.25
CA ASP A 221 40.37 -18.53 11.56
C ASP A 221 41.09 -19.48 12.53
N GLN A 222 40.38 -19.96 13.56
CA GLN A 222 40.91 -20.96 14.50
C GLN A 222 41.22 -22.29 13.81
N MET A 223 40.34 -22.76 12.89
CA MET A 223 40.59 -23.98 12.13
C MET A 223 41.80 -23.81 11.18
N SER A 224 41.99 -22.61 10.62
CA SER A 224 43.19 -22.27 9.85
C SER A 224 44.44 -22.35 10.73
N GLU A 225 44.40 -21.84 11.96
CA GLU A 225 45.50 -21.95 12.91
C GLU A 225 45.81 -23.44 13.27
N ILE A 226 44.71 -24.20 13.56
CA ILE A 226 44.83 -25.64 13.82
C ILE A 226 45.43 -26.36 12.60
N SER A 227 44.99 -26.02 11.39
CA SER A 227 45.48 -26.62 10.15
C SER A 227 46.97 -26.30 9.85
N THR A 228 47.43 -25.15 10.34
CA THR A 228 48.86 -24.79 10.26
C THR A 228 49.69 -25.33 11.42
N GLY A 229 49.05 -26.09 12.32
CA GLY A 229 49.71 -26.66 13.48
C GLY A 229 49.79 -25.75 14.69
N ASN A 230 49.25 -24.53 14.66
CA ASN A 230 49.25 -23.60 15.78
C ASN A 230 48.10 -23.94 16.78
N LEU A 231 48.28 -25.00 17.56
CA LEU A 231 47.35 -25.42 18.58
C LEU A 231 47.39 -24.50 19.84
N SER A 232 48.30 -23.54 19.87
CA SER A 232 48.41 -22.59 20.98
C SER A 232 47.73 -21.25 20.71
N ALA A 233 47.30 -21.00 19.48
CA ALA A 233 46.57 -19.82 19.12
C ALA A 233 45.37 -19.63 20.06
N ASP A 234 45.16 -18.40 20.53
CA ASP A 234 44.04 -18.07 21.40
C ASP A 234 42.73 -18.14 20.63
N PHE A 235 41.77 -18.87 21.18
CA PHE A 235 40.43 -19.01 20.63
C PHE A 235 39.44 -18.39 21.61
N ALA A 236 39.18 -17.10 21.38
CA ALA A 236 38.42 -16.26 22.30
C ALA A 236 36.90 -16.55 22.35
N LEU A 237 36.37 -17.47 21.55
CA LEU A 237 34.97 -17.83 21.58
C LEU A 237 34.67 -18.76 22.75
N GLU A 238 33.71 -18.34 23.59
CA GLU A 238 33.19 -19.19 24.66
C GLU A 238 32.19 -20.21 24.12
N SER A 239 32.28 -21.44 24.60
CA SER A 239 31.28 -22.47 24.29
C SER A 239 29.96 -22.21 25.00
N ASP A 240 28.87 -22.32 24.28
CA ASP A 240 27.51 -22.25 24.81
C ASP A 240 26.63 -23.35 24.18
N THR A 241 25.36 -23.40 24.58
CA THR A 241 24.41 -24.41 24.09
C THR A 241 23.81 -24.13 22.68
N SER A 242 24.29 -23.13 21.99
CA SER A 242 23.91 -22.85 20.60
C SER A 242 24.65 -23.78 19.64
N GLU A 243 24.16 -23.87 18.39
CA GLU A 243 24.80 -24.69 17.35
C GLU A 243 26.27 -24.31 17.12
N ILE A 244 26.56 -23.00 17.12
CA ILE A 244 27.95 -22.49 17.00
C ILE A 244 28.72 -22.69 18.30
N GLY A 245 28.08 -22.51 19.46
CA GLY A 245 28.71 -22.76 20.74
C GLY A 245 29.09 -24.24 20.91
N MET A 246 28.27 -25.17 20.46
CA MET A 246 28.60 -26.60 20.40
C MET A 246 29.74 -26.90 19.43
N LEU A 247 29.75 -26.23 18.27
CA LEU A 247 30.86 -26.33 17.33
C LEU A 247 32.17 -25.81 17.95
N VAL A 248 32.10 -24.67 18.66
CA VAL A 248 33.22 -24.11 19.41
C VAL A 248 33.71 -25.08 20.45
N ASP A 249 32.81 -25.72 21.17
CA ASP A 249 33.13 -26.74 22.19
C ASP A 249 33.89 -27.93 21.59
N SER A 250 33.34 -28.49 20.48
CA SER A 250 33.99 -29.58 19.74
C SER A 250 35.39 -29.20 19.24
N ILE A 251 35.57 -27.94 18.83
CA ILE A 251 36.88 -27.42 18.41
C ILE A 251 37.83 -27.29 19.60
N HIS A 252 37.34 -26.77 20.73
CA HIS A 252 38.11 -26.68 21.96
C HIS A 252 38.57 -28.07 22.45
N GLU A 253 37.64 -29.01 22.45
CA GLU A 253 37.92 -30.41 22.86
C GLU A 253 38.91 -31.04 21.88
N THR A 254 38.66 -30.94 20.59
CA THR A 254 39.61 -31.44 19.57
C THR A 254 41.00 -30.79 19.71
N LYS A 255 41.03 -29.44 19.87
CA LYS A 255 42.28 -28.71 20.04
C LYS A 255 43.04 -29.18 21.30
N ASN A 256 42.30 -29.32 22.41
CA ASN A 256 42.88 -29.71 23.70
C ASN A 256 43.38 -31.17 23.64
N GLU A 257 42.63 -32.08 23.09
CA GLU A 257 43.05 -33.47 22.94
C GLU A 257 44.22 -33.59 21.96
N LEU A 258 44.17 -32.90 20.81
CA LEU A 258 45.30 -32.82 19.92
C LEU A 258 46.55 -32.25 20.57
N LYS A 259 46.39 -31.16 21.33
CA LYS A 259 47.51 -30.56 22.06
C LYS A 259 48.11 -31.53 23.11
N LYS A 260 47.25 -32.23 23.80
CA LYS A 260 47.63 -33.24 24.80
C LYS A 260 48.38 -34.40 24.15
N TYR A 261 47.86 -34.93 23.02
CA TYR A 261 48.48 -35.99 22.27
C TYR A 261 49.85 -35.57 21.73
N ILE A 262 49.93 -34.39 21.07
CA ILE A 262 51.19 -33.87 20.54
C ILE A 262 52.22 -33.64 21.65
N HIS A 263 51.80 -33.04 22.78
CA HIS A 263 52.69 -32.80 23.90
C HIS A 263 53.21 -34.11 24.49
N ASP A 264 52.33 -35.11 24.61
CA ASP A 264 52.75 -36.43 25.12
C ASP A 264 53.71 -37.13 24.16
N ILE A 265 53.41 -37.11 22.84
CA ILE A 265 54.30 -37.64 21.79
C ILE A 265 55.64 -36.91 21.80
N ASP A 266 55.62 -35.54 21.82
CA ASP A 266 56.85 -34.74 21.84
C ASP A 266 57.70 -35.04 23.07
N SER A 267 57.00 -35.02 24.23
CA SER A 267 57.67 -35.36 25.51
C SER A 267 58.27 -36.78 25.50
N LYS A 268 57.50 -37.77 24.98
CA LYS A 268 57.94 -39.15 24.92
C LYS A 268 59.05 -39.31 23.88
N LEU A 269 58.94 -38.68 22.71
CA LEU A 269 59.98 -38.71 21.68
C LEU A 269 61.26 -37.98 22.12
N ALA A 270 61.14 -36.81 22.82
CA ALA A 270 62.28 -36.11 23.40
C ALA A 270 62.95 -36.94 24.49
N GLN A 271 62.16 -37.63 25.29
CA GLN A 271 62.69 -38.56 26.27
C GLN A 271 63.33 -39.78 25.63
N MET A 272 62.76 -40.30 24.55
CA MET A 272 63.36 -41.38 23.75
C MET A 272 64.66 -40.91 23.06
N ALA A 273 64.64 -39.70 22.49
CA ALA A 273 65.85 -39.10 21.90
C ALA A 273 66.97 -38.85 22.93
N ALA A 274 66.57 -38.58 24.19
CA ALA A 274 67.46 -38.47 25.35
C ALA A 274 67.91 -39.84 25.92
N GLY A 275 67.51 -40.96 25.27
CA GLY A 275 67.93 -42.28 25.69
C GLY A 275 67.13 -42.95 26.78
N LYS A 276 66.01 -42.38 27.17
CA LYS A 276 65.06 -43.02 28.09
C LYS A 276 64.14 -43.96 27.35
N MET A 277 64.36 -45.26 27.47
CA MET A 277 63.67 -46.32 26.71
C MET A 277 62.60 -47.04 27.58
N ASP A 278 62.53 -46.76 28.85
CA ASP A 278 61.62 -47.38 29.83
C ASP A 278 60.42 -46.47 30.17
N LEU A 279 59.86 -45.84 29.14
CA LEU A 279 58.76 -44.95 29.32
C LEU A 279 57.43 -45.71 29.30
N THR A 280 56.60 -45.50 30.34
CA THR A 280 55.20 -45.94 30.30
C THR A 280 54.37 -44.91 29.55
N ILE A 281 53.46 -45.39 28.69
CA ILE A 281 52.49 -44.54 27.97
C ILE A 281 51.19 -44.61 28.72
N ASP A 282 51.04 -43.67 29.68
CA ASP A 282 49.93 -43.67 30.66
C ASP A 282 48.69 -42.90 30.15
N ASN A 283 48.78 -42.21 29.00
CA ASN A 283 47.66 -41.47 28.48
C ASN A 283 46.74 -42.36 27.61
N ASN A 284 45.43 -42.35 27.95
CA ASN A 284 44.43 -43.05 27.13
C ASN A 284 44.20 -42.27 25.83
N TYR A 285 44.75 -42.72 24.72
CA TYR A 285 44.36 -42.24 23.41
C TYR A 285 42.99 -42.81 23.00
N LEU A 286 42.10 -41.96 22.53
CA LEU A 286 40.73 -42.32 22.13
C LEU A 286 40.59 -42.51 20.63
N GLY A 287 39.75 -43.45 20.23
CA GLY A 287 39.43 -43.67 18.83
C GLY A 287 40.64 -44.05 17.99
N GLU A 288 40.84 -43.35 16.92
CA GLU A 288 41.90 -43.64 15.91
C GLU A 288 43.30 -43.28 16.39
N PHE A 289 43.45 -42.65 17.58
CA PHE A 289 44.75 -42.41 18.20
C PHE A 289 45.26 -43.61 19.00
N LEU A 290 44.41 -44.60 19.32
CA LEU A 290 44.79 -45.80 20.02
C LEU A 290 45.91 -46.62 19.33
N PRO A 291 45.89 -46.73 17.97
CA PRO A 291 47.02 -47.38 17.27
C PRO A 291 48.35 -46.65 17.45
N ILE A 292 48.31 -45.31 17.66
CA ILE A 292 49.51 -44.51 17.88
C ILE A 292 50.12 -44.88 19.23
N GLN A 293 49.26 -45.01 20.28
CA GLN A 293 49.69 -45.49 21.59
C GLN A 293 50.36 -46.88 21.47
N ASN A 294 49.70 -47.77 20.73
CA ASN A 294 50.24 -49.12 20.50
C ASN A 294 51.54 -49.10 19.67
N ALA A 295 51.63 -48.21 18.69
CA ALA A 295 52.80 -48.05 17.85
C ALA A 295 54.00 -47.44 18.63
N LEU A 296 53.74 -46.45 19.53
CA LEU A 296 54.73 -45.90 20.45
C LEU A 296 55.19 -46.95 21.46
N SER A 297 54.32 -47.84 21.82
CA SER A 297 54.63 -48.95 22.73
C SER A 297 55.50 -50.02 22.09
N GLN A 298 55.41 -50.16 20.81
CA GLN A 298 56.14 -51.21 20.04
C GLN A 298 57.52 -50.80 19.57
N ILE A 299 58.05 -49.70 20.07
CA ILE A 299 59.45 -49.25 19.79
C ILE A 299 59.69 -48.82 18.34
N LEU A 300 60.19 -47.60 18.19
CA LEU A 300 60.90 -46.96 17.10
C LEU A 300 60.44 -47.13 15.65
N ASP A 301 59.88 -48.27 15.21
CA ASP A 301 59.50 -48.51 13.82
C ASP A 301 58.21 -47.84 13.39
N SER A 302 57.47 -47.32 14.35
CA SER A 302 56.17 -46.74 14.11
C SER A 302 56.12 -45.20 14.16
N LEU A 303 57.25 -44.52 14.34
CA LEU A 303 57.33 -43.06 14.45
C LEU A 303 56.78 -42.40 13.16
N ASN A 304 57.14 -42.95 12.02
CA ASN A 304 56.62 -42.48 10.73
C ASN A 304 55.13 -42.76 10.59
N TYR A 305 54.61 -43.82 11.15
CA TYR A 305 53.19 -44.14 11.10
C TYR A 305 52.36 -43.20 12.00
N ALA A 306 52.87 -42.86 13.20
CA ALA A 306 52.25 -41.92 14.09
C ALA A 306 52.19 -40.50 13.47
N LEU A 307 53.25 -40.06 12.81
CA LEU A 307 53.30 -38.80 12.10
C LEU A 307 52.38 -38.79 10.86
N LEU A 308 52.27 -39.92 10.16
CA LEU A 308 51.35 -40.09 9.03
C LEU A 308 49.87 -39.99 9.47
N GLN A 309 49.53 -40.60 10.64
CA GLN A 309 48.19 -40.51 11.20
C GLN A 309 47.85 -39.08 11.68
N ILE A 310 48.80 -38.41 12.26
CA ILE A 310 48.61 -37.00 12.66
C ILE A 310 48.39 -36.13 11.42
N ASN A 311 49.12 -36.40 10.34
CA ASN A 311 48.98 -35.68 9.10
C ASN A 311 47.61 -35.97 8.40
N GLN A 312 47.11 -37.21 8.46
CA GLN A 312 45.78 -37.57 7.97
C GLN A 312 44.68 -36.90 8.76
N THR A 313 44.83 -36.81 10.09
CA THR A 313 43.81 -36.15 10.92
C THR A 313 43.80 -34.63 10.69
N ALA A 314 44.98 -34.04 10.46
CA ALA A 314 45.07 -32.61 10.07
C ALA A 314 44.46 -32.35 8.67
N GLY A 315 44.62 -33.31 7.75
CA GLY A 315 43.94 -33.26 6.44
C GLY A 315 42.40 -33.27 6.54
N LEU A 316 41.85 -34.18 7.38
CA LEU A 316 40.41 -34.27 7.61
C LEU A 316 39.86 -32.97 8.26
N VAL A 317 40.61 -32.40 9.17
CA VAL A 317 40.27 -31.13 9.79
C VAL A 317 40.32 -29.99 8.77
N SER A 318 41.22 -30.07 7.80
CA SER A 318 41.31 -29.12 6.68
C SER A 318 40.09 -29.25 5.74
N ASP A 319 39.72 -30.49 5.42
CA ASP A 319 38.55 -30.75 4.56
C ASP A 319 37.25 -30.31 5.22
N GLU A 320 37.09 -30.58 6.54
CA GLU A 320 35.93 -30.08 7.31
C GLU A 320 35.92 -28.54 7.38
N SER A 321 37.10 -27.93 7.47
CA SER A 321 37.25 -26.47 7.47
C SER A 321 36.86 -25.86 6.12
N GLU A 322 37.21 -26.52 5.03
CA GLU A 322 36.82 -26.12 3.69
C GLU A 322 35.30 -26.27 3.45
N GLN A 323 34.72 -27.34 4.02
CA GLN A 323 33.26 -27.50 4.00
C GLN A 323 32.57 -26.38 4.77
N VAL A 324 33.03 -26.04 5.95
CA VAL A 324 32.47 -24.93 6.76
C VAL A 324 32.67 -23.59 6.06
N ALA A 325 33.83 -23.37 5.41
CA ALA A 325 34.05 -22.16 4.63
C ALA A 325 33.10 -22.07 3.41
N SER A 326 32.80 -23.19 2.76
CA SER A 326 31.82 -23.28 1.68
C SER A 326 30.39 -22.95 2.16
N ASP A 327 29.99 -23.51 3.28
CA ASP A 327 28.66 -23.26 3.87
C ASP A 327 28.51 -21.79 4.32
N ALA A 328 29.58 -21.19 4.87
CA ALA A 328 29.62 -19.77 5.20
C ALA A 328 29.51 -18.87 3.95
N GLN A 329 30.14 -19.29 2.84
CA GLN A 329 30.03 -18.56 1.58
C GLN A 329 28.61 -18.63 1.00
N ILE A 330 27.95 -19.79 1.09
CA ILE A 330 26.54 -19.96 0.68
C ILE A 330 25.64 -19.06 1.52
N LEU A 331 25.85 -19.02 2.82
CA LEU A 331 25.09 -18.15 3.72
C LEU A 331 25.32 -16.66 3.41
N SER A 332 26.55 -16.26 3.14
CA SER A 332 26.89 -14.88 2.73
C SER A 332 26.23 -14.49 1.41
N ASN A 333 26.21 -15.40 0.45
CA ASN A 333 25.54 -15.16 -0.82
C ASN A 333 24.00 -15.01 -0.64
N GLY A 334 23.41 -15.90 0.17
CA GLY A 334 21.98 -15.81 0.49
C GLY A 334 21.60 -14.52 1.24
N ALA A 335 22.46 -14.06 2.16
CA ALA A 335 22.27 -12.78 2.84
C ALA A 335 22.35 -11.58 1.86
N THR A 336 23.25 -11.67 0.87
CA THR A 336 23.41 -10.65 -0.17
C THR A 336 22.19 -10.60 -1.10
N GLU A 337 21.68 -11.77 -1.50
CA GLU A 337 20.44 -11.86 -2.29
C GLU A 337 19.23 -11.30 -1.51
N GLN A 338 19.12 -11.63 -0.22
CA GLN A 338 18.05 -11.07 0.62
C GLN A 338 18.17 -9.54 0.75
N ALA A 339 19.36 -9.01 0.94
CA ALA A 339 19.59 -7.56 0.99
C ALA A 339 19.18 -6.89 -0.34
N SER A 340 19.54 -7.49 -1.47
CA SER A 340 19.15 -6.98 -2.80
C SER A 340 17.65 -7.00 -3.02
N ALA A 341 16.96 -8.08 -2.59
CA ALA A 341 15.51 -8.18 -2.67
C ALA A 341 14.80 -7.13 -1.78
N ILE A 342 15.38 -6.83 -0.61
CA ILE A 342 14.86 -5.78 0.29
C ILE A 342 15.05 -4.39 -0.32
N GLU A 343 16.19 -4.13 -0.97
CA GLU A 343 16.43 -2.87 -1.67
C GLU A 343 15.43 -2.68 -2.83
N GLU A 344 15.18 -3.74 -3.62
CA GLU A 344 14.20 -3.71 -4.70
C GLU A 344 12.77 -3.48 -4.18
N LEU A 345 12.41 -4.15 -3.07
CA LEU A 345 11.13 -3.96 -2.40
C LEU A 345 10.97 -2.53 -1.87
N SER A 346 12.04 -1.99 -1.28
CA SER A 346 12.07 -0.60 -0.78
C SER A 346 11.91 0.41 -1.93
N ALA A 347 12.58 0.18 -3.06
CA ALA A 347 12.44 1.00 -4.26
C ALA A 347 11.00 0.95 -4.80
N SER A 348 10.41 -0.25 -4.88
CA SER A 348 9.04 -0.44 -5.34
C SER A 348 8.01 0.25 -4.42
N ILE A 349 8.24 0.22 -3.12
CA ILE A 349 7.39 0.92 -2.14
C ILE A 349 7.53 2.44 -2.28
N GLN A 350 8.73 2.92 -2.58
CA GLN A 350 9.00 4.34 -2.77
C GLN A 350 8.32 4.86 -4.05
N GLU A 351 8.34 4.05 -5.11
CA GLU A 351 7.63 4.32 -6.35
C GLU A 351 6.10 4.34 -6.14
N LEU A 352 5.57 3.32 -5.45
CA LEU A 352 4.16 3.27 -5.04
C LEU A 352 3.74 4.50 -4.21
N SER A 353 4.59 4.92 -3.28
CA SER A 353 4.34 6.13 -2.48
C SER A 353 4.30 7.40 -3.35
N GLY A 354 5.19 7.47 -4.35
CA GLY A 354 5.19 8.54 -5.36
C GLY A 354 3.90 8.54 -6.19
N GLN A 355 3.48 7.38 -6.64
CA GLN A 355 2.25 7.19 -7.41
C GLN A 355 1.00 7.59 -6.61
N VAL A 356 0.95 7.18 -5.34
CA VAL A 356 -0.15 7.56 -4.42
C VAL A 356 -0.20 9.07 -4.21
N LYS A 357 0.97 9.70 -4.03
CA LYS A 357 1.05 11.16 -3.90
C LYS A 357 0.60 11.88 -5.16
N SER A 358 1.01 11.37 -6.33
CA SER A 358 0.56 11.89 -7.62
C SER A 358 -0.95 11.75 -7.79
N THR A 359 -1.50 10.55 -7.51
CA THR A 359 -2.94 10.29 -7.59
C THR A 359 -3.74 11.20 -6.65
N SER A 360 -3.20 11.45 -5.45
CA SER A 360 -3.81 12.41 -4.51
C SER A 360 -3.81 13.84 -5.05
N GLN A 361 -2.73 14.24 -5.71
CA GLN A 361 -2.61 15.55 -6.35
C GLN A 361 -3.61 15.68 -7.51
N ASP A 362 -3.66 14.65 -8.37
CA ASP A 362 -4.58 14.62 -9.51
C ASP A 362 -6.04 14.68 -9.06
N ALA A 363 -6.37 14.00 -7.95
CA ALA A 363 -7.70 14.06 -7.34
C ALA A 363 -8.03 15.47 -6.80
N ASP A 364 -7.05 16.16 -6.19
CA ASP A 364 -7.27 17.54 -5.73
C ASP A 364 -7.39 18.52 -6.90
N ASP A 365 -6.62 18.32 -7.96
CA ASP A 365 -6.71 19.13 -9.16
C ASP A 365 -8.02 18.88 -9.95
N ALA A 366 -8.48 17.62 -9.99
CA ALA A 366 -9.79 17.28 -10.52
C ALA A 366 -10.92 17.94 -9.69
N ARG A 367 -10.78 17.93 -8.36
CA ARG A 367 -11.71 18.62 -7.44
C ARG A 367 -11.74 20.13 -7.73
N LYS A 368 -10.55 20.75 -7.83
CA LYS A 368 -10.45 22.21 -8.15
C LYS A 368 -11.07 22.53 -9.51
N SER A 369 -10.79 21.68 -10.51
CA SER A 369 -11.37 21.83 -11.85
C SER A 369 -12.90 21.69 -11.83
N SER A 370 -13.42 20.76 -11.03
CA SER A 370 -14.88 20.60 -10.86
C SER A 370 -15.53 21.82 -10.19
N ILE A 371 -14.84 22.40 -9.21
CA ILE A 371 -15.29 23.64 -8.56
C ILE A 371 -15.26 24.81 -9.54
N ASP A 372 -14.17 24.95 -10.32
CA ASP A 372 -14.04 25.97 -11.36
C ASP A 372 -15.13 25.84 -12.42
N LEU A 373 -15.36 24.58 -12.86
CA LEU A 373 -16.43 24.27 -13.81
C LEU A 373 -17.81 24.61 -13.27
N ALA A 374 -18.08 24.27 -12.01
CA ALA A 374 -19.33 24.66 -11.34
C ALA A 374 -19.49 26.19 -11.29
N GLY A 375 -18.41 26.91 -10.98
CA GLY A 375 -18.40 28.37 -11.02
C GLY A 375 -18.65 28.94 -12.43
N LYS A 376 -18.05 28.33 -13.44
CA LYS A 376 -18.25 28.72 -14.86
C LYS A 376 -19.68 28.41 -15.31
N LEU A 377 -20.25 27.28 -14.89
CA LEU A 377 -21.66 26.94 -15.16
C LEU A 377 -22.61 27.92 -14.49
N GLN A 378 -22.30 28.31 -13.27
CA GLN A 378 -23.08 29.34 -12.54
C GLN A 378 -22.98 30.71 -13.21
N ALA A 379 -21.78 31.08 -13.67
CA ALA A 379 -21.57 32.30 -14.45
C ALA A 379 -22.27 32.24 -15.81
N CYS A 380 -22.25 31.06 -16.45
CA CYS A 380 -22.96 30.83 -17.71
C CYS A 380 -24.48 30.91 -17.54
N SER A 381 -24.99 30.29 -16.46
CA SER A 381 -26.42 30.38 -16.10
C SER A 381 -26.84 31.84 -15.85
N LYS A 382 -25.98 32.61 -15.13
CA LYS A 382 -26.24 34.04 -14.92
C LYS A 382 -26.22 34.84 -16.22
N LYS A 383 -25.29 34.53 -17.13
CA LYS A 383 -25.25 35.15 -18.46
C LYS A 383 -26.44 34.77 -19.32
N MET A 384 -26.96 33.53 -19.17
CA MET A 384 -28.19 33.12 -19.83
C MET A 384 -29.41 33.86 -19.29
N GLU A 385 -29.45 34.10 -17.96
CA GLU A 385 -30.47 34.98 -17.34
C GLU A 385 -30.39 36.42 -17.85
N GLU A 386 -29.16 36.96 -17.89
CA GLU A 386 -28.89 38.29 -18.45
C GLU A 386 -29.30 38.40 -19.95
N LEU A 387 -29.00 37.33 -20.72
CA LEU A 387 -29.39 37.22 -22.15
C LEU A 387 -30.92 37.13 -22.29
N THR A 388 -31.57 36.34 -21.44
CA THR A 388 -33.03 36.21 -21.41
C THR A 388 -33.65 37.56 -21.08
N SER A 389 -33.11 38.26 -20.08
CA SER A 389 -33.54 39.60 -19.71
C SER A 389 -33.33 40.62 -20.86
N ALA A 390 -32.19 40.55 -21.53
CA ALA A 390 -31.89 41.42 -22.67
C ALA A 390 -32.82 41.11 -23.88
N MET A 391 -33.17 39.84 -24.09
CA MET A 391 -34.13 39.44 -25.11
C MET A 391 -35.56 39.91 -24.80
N GLU A 392 -35.90 39.92 -23.49
CA GLU A 392 -37.13 40.48 -23.01
C GLU A 392 -37.21 41.99 -23.22
N ASP A 393 -36.10 42.71 -22.93
CA ASP A 393 -35.94 44.15 -23.21
C ASP A 393 -36.01 44.45 -24.74
N ILE A 394 -35.40 43.61 -25.57
CA ILE A 394 -35.48 43.72 -27.04
C ILE A 394 -36.91 43.47 -27.53
N SER A 395 -37.58 42.46 -26.94
CA SER A 395 -39.00 42.17 -27.28
C SER A 395 -39.91 43.36 -26.90
N GLN A 396 -39.61 43.96 -25.76
CA GLN A 396 -40.38 45.13 -25.26
C GLN A 396 -40.09 46.40 -26.14
N SER A 397 -38.83 46.59 -26.55
CA SER A 397 -38.50 47.72 -27.43
C SER A 397 -38.93 47.53 -28.89
N SER A 398 -39.23 46.32 -29.31
CA SER A 398 -39.77 46.03 -30.66
C SER A 398 -41.30 46.17 -30.73
N GLN A 399 -41.96 46.44 -29.60
CA GLN A 399 -43.43 46.71 -29.50
C GLN A 399 -43.75 48.20 -29.39
N GLN A 400 -42.72 49.08 -29.34
CA GLN A 400 -42.84 50.51 -29.52
C GLN A 400 -42.53 50.94 -30.97
#